data_f63290e5ded20191f2fac6735a3c41da
#
_entry.id   f63290e5ded20191f2fac6735a3c41da
#
_cell.length_a   1.000
_cell.length_b   1.000
_cell.length_c   1.000
_cell.angle_alpha   90.00
_cell.angle_beta   90.00
_cell.angle_gamma   90.00
#
_symmetry.space_group_name_H-M   'P 1'
#
loop_
_entity.id
_entity.type
_entity.pdbx_description
1 polymer ?
#
loop_
_entity_poly.entity_id
_entity_poly.type
_entity_poly.pdbx_seq_one_letter_code
_entity_poly.pdbx_strand_id
1 'polypeptide(L)'
;TIAKQVNLVLSENWKQSQIKNVFSNYVSPEIIEMMLRNKEKDYLRTKKEEITVLFSDIRGFTKLSEKVPAEKIVEMMNEHLNIMTEIILKNKGMVDKFIGDAIMAVWGVPVYQESHSFKAINAGYEMQKAQKKLEKKYAKEGLKFVMGVGVNTGEAIVGNIGSNLKMDYTVIGDMVN
;
A
#
# COMPACT_ATOMS: atom_id res chain seq x y z
N THR A 1 39.38 17.30 -11.41
CA THR A 1 38.97 18.71 -11.21
C THR A 1 37.63 18.71 -10.49
N ILE A 2 37.34 19.69 -9.62
CA ILE A 2 36.12 19.88 -8.84
C ILE A 2 34.85 19.78 -9.72
N ALA A 3 34.88 20.37 -10.92
CA ALA A 3 33.78 20.30 -11.88
C ALA A 3 33.42 18.86 -12.30
N LYS A 4 34.43 17.99 -12.46
CA LYS A 4 34.19 16.57 -12.77
C LYS A 4 33.56 15.80 -11.61
N GLN A 5 33.96 16.10 -10.37
CA GLN A 5 33.40 15.54 -9.18
C GLN A 5 31.93 16.02 -8.93
N VAL A 6 31.69 17.33 -9.14
CA VAL A 6 30.34 17.90 -9.05
C VAL A 6 29.41 17.26 -10.08
N ASN A 7 29.83 17.12 -11.33
CA ASN A 7 29.03 16.46 -12.37
C ASN A 7 28.76 14.97 -12.06
N LEU A 8 29.75 14.27 -11.46
CA LEU A 8 29.56 12.87 -11.05
C LEU A 8 28.49 12.76 -9.96
N VAL A 9 28.60 13.59 -8.91
CA VAL A 9 27.61 13.63 -7.79
C VAL A 9 26.23 14.02 -8.29
N LEU A 10 26.11 15.00 -9.18
CA LEU A 10 24.84 15.40 -9.77
C LEU A 10 24.23 14.27 -10.62
N SER A 11 25.04 13.56 -11.39
CA SER A 11 24.58 12.43 -12.22
C SER A 11 24.14 11.23 -11.37
N GLU A 12 24.81 10.95 -10.26
CA GLU A 12 24.42 9.89 -9.31
C GLU A 12 23.12 10.25 -8.58
N ASN A 13 23.00 11.48 -8.09
CA ASN A 13 21.77 11.96 -7.44
C ASN A 13 20.59 11.96 -8.41
N TRP A 14 20.81 12.34 -9.66
CA TRP A 14 19.78 12.30 -10.69
C TRP A 14 19.33 10.86 -10.99
N LYS A 15 20.28 9.90 -11.12
CA LYS A 15 19.95 8.48 -11.31
C LYS A 15 19.19 7.91 -10.14
N GLN A 16 19.58 8.22 -8.90
CA GLN A 16 18.87 7.80 -7.69
C GLN A 16 17.45 8.38 -7.64
N SER A 17 17.28 9.65 -8.01
CA SER A 17 15.96 10.29 -8.09
C SER A 17 15.07 9.63 -9.15
N GLN A 18 15.61 9.30 -10.33
CA GLN A 18 14.86 8.60 -11.38
C GLN A 18 14.45 7.19 -10.95
N ILE A 19 15.37 6.44 -10.33
CA ILE A 19 15.06 5.12 -9.78
C ILE A 19 13.95 5.24 -8.73
N LYS A 20 14.07 6.18 -7.78
CA LYS A 20 13.05 6.43 -6.76
C LYS A 20 11.68 6.74 -7.39
N ASN A 21 11.63 7.61 -8.38
CA ASN A 21 10.39 7.99 -9.06
C ASN A 21 9.74 6.84 -9.83
N VAL A 22 10.53 6.01 -10.52
CA VAL A 22 10.01 4.86 -11.27
C VAL A 22 9.51 3.78 -10.32
N PHE A 23 10.25 3.50 -9.24
CA PHE A 23 9.88 2.45 -8.29
C PHE A 23 8.81 2.87 -7.28
N SER A 24 8.58 4.17 -7.06
CA SER A 24 7.57 4.66 -6.09
C SER A 24 6.13 4.24 -6.42
N ASN A 25 5.85 3.88 -7.67
CA ASN A 25 4.56 3.33 -8.07
C ASN A 25 4.41 1.82 -7.80
N TYR A 26 5.52 1.12 -7.49
CA TYR A 26 5.55 -0.32 -7.30
C TYR A 26 5.98 -0.74 -5.91
N VAL A 27 6.71 0.15 -5.22
CA VAL A 27 7.25 -0.09 -3.88
C VAL A 27 7.05 1.17 -3.05
N SER A 28 6.61 1.02 -1.80
CA SER A 28 6.36 2.19 -0.96
C SER A 28 7.64 3.04 -0.76
N PRO A 29 7.51 4.37 -0.67
CA PRO A 29 8.65 5.27 -0.46
C PRO A 29 9.50 4.90 0.76
N GLU A 30 8.87 4.41 1.83
CA GLU A 30 9.54 4.01 3.08
C GLU A 30 10.45 2.80 2.86
N ILE A 31 10.02 1.83 2.04
CA ILE A 31 10.83 0.66 1.68
C ILE A 31 12.02 1.08 0.80
N ILE A 32 11.77 1.95 -0.17
CA ILE A 32 12.84 2.48 -1.03
C ILE A 32 13.89 3.22 -0.17
N GLU A 33 13.46 4.06 0.78
CA GLU A 33 14.38 4.75 1.68
C GLU A 33 15.14 3.78 2.59
N MET A 34 14.48 2.75 3.11
CA MET A 34 15.12 1.71 3.90
C MET A 34 16.20 0.98 3.09
N MET A 35 15.92 0.61 1.83
CA MET A 35 16.88 -0.03 0.94
C MET A 35 18.07 0.88 0.62
N LEU A 36 17.84 2.18 0.43
CA LEU A 36 18.91 3.14 0.12
C LEU A 36 19.78 3.48 1.33
N ARG A 37 19.24 3.49 2.55
CA ARG A 37 19.96 3.81 3.78
C ARG A 37 20.80 2.63 4.31
N ASN A 38 20.31 1.40 4.17
CA ASN A 38 20.98 0.22 4.68
C ASN A 38 21.98 -0.33 3.65
N LYS A 39 23.25 0.02 3.80
CA LYS A 39 24.37 -0.55 3.02
C LYS A 39 24.59 -2.04 3.33
N GLU A 40 24.20 -2.52 4.49
CA GLU A 40 24.20 -3.93 4.86
C GLU A 40 22.81 -4.51 4.58
N LYS A 41 22.74 -5.69 3.98
CA LYS A 41 21.50 -6.39 3.55
C LYS A 41 20.55 -6.78 4.70
N ASP A 42 20.55 -6.01 5.80
CA ASP A 42 19.75 -6.29 6.99
C ASP A 42 18.24 -6.11 6.76
N TYR A 43 17.87 -5.28 5.77
CA TYR A 43 16.48 -5.14 5.32
C TYR A 43 15.92 -6.39 4.63
N LEU A 44 16.78 -7.36 4.28
CA LEU A 44 16.36 -8.64 3.71
C LEU A 44 15.94 -9.66 4.78
N ARG A 45 16.27 -9.42 6.06
CA ARG A 45 15.94 -10.34 7.13
C ARG A 45 14.48 -10.21 7.53
N THR A 46 13.85 -11.35 7.72
CA THR A 46 12.54 -11.42 8.34
C THR A 46 12.68 -11.23 9.86
N LYS A 47 11.73 -10.52 10.46
CA LYS A 47 11.68 -10.30 11.91
C LYS A 47 10.24 -10.42 12.42
N LYS A 48 10.08 -10.73 13.69
CA LYS A 48 8.79 -10.75 14.36
C LYS A 48 8.53 -9.38 14.98
N GLU A 49 7.42 -8.77 14.61
CA GLU A 49 7.03 -7.41 15.04
C GLU A 49 5.53 -7.37 15.35
N GLU A 50 5.15 -6.51 16.30
CA GLU A 50 3.75 -6.15 16.47
C GLU A 50 3.36 -5.09 15.45
N ILE A 51 2.35 -5.41 14.65
CA ILE A 51 1.87 -4.59 13.55
C ILE A 51 0.35 -4.47 13.57
N THR A 52 -0.16 -3.54 12.79
CA THR A 52 -1.60 -3.50 12.46
C THR A 52 -1.78 -3.69 10.96
N VAL A 53 -2.68 -4.59 10.60
CA VAL A 53 -3.07 -4.83 9.20
C VAL A 53 -4.51 -4.35 8.99
N LEU A 54 -4.76 -3.79 7.82
CA LEU A 54 -6.09 -3.43 7.34
C LEU A 54 -6.35 -4.12 6.01
N PHE A 55 -7.49 -4.78 5.91
CA PHE A 55 -8.04 -5.26 4.65
C PHE A 55 -9.30 -4.48 4.31
N SER A 56 -9.43 -4.08 3.05
CA SER A 56 -10.68 -3.59 2.50
C SER A 56 -11.04 -4.35 1.24
N ASP A 57 -12.35 -4.56 1.00
CA ASP A 57 -12.86 -5.36 -0.11
C ASP A 57 -14.21 -4.82 -0.57
N ILE A 58 -14.50 -4.85 -1.87
CA ILE A 58 -15.76 -4.38 -2.44
C ILE A 58 -16.77 -5.51 -2.44
N ARG A 59 -17.87 -5.31 -1.72
CA ARG A 59 -18.90 -6.32 -1.57
C ARG A 59 -19.57 -6.70 -2.89
N GLY A 60 -19.38 -7.97 -3.27
CA GLY A 60 -19.98 -8.53 -4.49
C GLY A 60 -19.36 -8.05 -5.79
N PHE A 61 -18.09 -7.65 -5.77
CA PHE A 61 -17.35 -7.15 -6.93
C PHE A 61 -17.38 -8.11 -8.11
N THR A 62 -17.22 -9.42 -7.91
CA THR A 62 -17.31 -10.43 -8.97
C THR A 62 -18.61 -10.32 -9.77
N LYS A 63 -19.76 -10.19 -9.06
CA LYS A 63 -21.05 -10.03 -9.73
C LYS A 63 -21.22 -8.67 -10.40
N LEU A 64 -20.55 -7.65 -9.89
CA LEU A 64 -20.54 -6.31 -10.48
C LEU A 64 -19.72 -6.33 -11.79
N SER A 65 -18.53 -6.92 -11.78
CA SER A 65 -17.64 -7.01 -12.94
C SER A 65 -18.19 -7.84 -14.11
N GLU A 66 -19.09 -8.79 -13.83
CA GLU A 66 -19.78 -9.54 -14.89
C GLU A 66 -20.87 -8.72 -15.63
N LYS A 67 -21.39 -7.66 -14.99
CA LYS A 67 -22.54 -6.88 -15.49
C LYS A 67 -22.16 -5.53 -16.08
N VAL A 68 -20.97 -5.04 -15.77
CA VAL A 68 -20.49 -3.71 -16.14
C VAL A 68 -19.38 -3.83 -17.18
N PRO A 69 -19.35 -2.98 -18.24
CA PRO A 69 -18.25 -2.99 -19.20
C PRO A 69 -16.88 -2.87 -18.55
N ALA A 70 -15.89 -3.60 -19.07
CA ALA A 70 -14.55 -3.69 -18.48
C ALA A 70 -13.89 -2.31 -18.30
N GLU A 71 -14.05 -1.41 -19.26
CA GLU A 71 -13.52 -0.05 -19.22
C GLU A 71 -14.10 0.73 -18.03
N LYS A 72 -15.38 0.56 -17.76
CA LYS A 72 -16.06 1.21 -16.63
C LYS A 72 -15.60 0.63 -15.31
N ILE A 73 -15.39 -0.69 -15.22
CA ILE A 73 -14.81 -1.34 -14.04
C ILE A 73 -13.42 -0.79 -13.75
N VAL A 74 -12.57 -0.66 -14.77
CA VAL A 74 -11.21 -0.09 -14.62
C VAL A 74 -11.26 1.36 -14.13
N GLU A 75 -12.15 2.19 -14.69
CA GLU A 75 -12.37 3.57 -14.23
C GLU A 75 -12.74 3.62 -12.74
N MET A 76 -13.77 2.84 -12.37
CA MET A 76 -14.27 2.76 -10.98
C MET A 76 -13.18 2.29 -10.01
N MET A 77 -12.45 1.25 -10.39
CA MET A 77 -11.37 0.69 -9.58
C MET A 77 -10.22 1.67 -9.41
N ASN A 78 -9.78 2.33 -10.48
CA ASN A 78 -8.70 3.30 -10.40
C ASN A 78 -9.08 4.48 -9.49
N GLU A 79 -10.32 5.00 -9.61
CA GLU A 79 -10.80 6.06 -8.72
C GLU A 79 -10.82 5.60 -7.26
N HIS A 80 -11.36 4.41 -7.00
CA HIS A 80 -11.42 3.82 -5.66
C HIS A 80 -10.02 3.62 -5.08
N LEU A 81 -9.14 2.91 -5.78
CA LEU A 81 -7.80 2.59 -5.31
C LEU A 81 -6.97 3.85 -5.04
N ASN A 82 -7.08 4.88 -5.89
CA ASN A 82 -6.39 6.15 -5.67
C ASN A 82 -6.84 6.82 -4.37
N ILE A 83 -8.16 6.98 -4.18
CA ILE A 83 -8.69 7.63 -2.98
C ILE A 83 -8.31 6.84 -1.71
N MET A 84 -8.43 5.51 -1.73
CA MET A 84 -8.11 4.67 -0.57
C MET A 84 -6.63 4.69 -0.26
N THR A 85 -5.77 4.63 -1.27
CA THR A 85 -4.30 4.73 -1.12
C THR A 85 -3.91 6.07 -0.51
N GLU A 86 -4.45 7.19 -0.99
CA GLU A 86 -4.18 8.51 -0.40
C GLU A 86 -4.54 8.57 1.08
N ILE A 87 -5.68 7.99 1.48
CA ILE A 87 -6.11 7.95 2.88
C ILE A 87 -5.15 7.09 3.73
N ILE A 88 -4.74 5.93 3.23
CA ILE A 88 -3.79 5.05 3.91
C ILE A 88 -2.46 5.78 4.14
N LEU A 89 -1.88 6.39 3.10
CA LEU A 89 -0.61 7.12 3.17
C LEU A 89 -0.70 8.35 4.08
N LYS A 90 -1.79 9.12 4.01
CA LYS A 90 -2.06 10.25 4.91
C LYS A 90 -2.05 9.83 6.38
N ASN A 91 -2.58 8.65 6.68
CA ASN A 91 -2.58 8.04 8.01
C ASN A 91 -1.29 7.26 8.32
N LYS A 92 -0.21 7.46 7.54
CA LYS A 92 1.09 6.82 7.74
C LYS A 92 1.08 5.30 7.58
N GLY A 93 0.10 4.75 6.88
CA GLY A 93 0.07 3.34 6.49
C GLY A 93 0.90 3.09 5.23
N MET A 94 1.35 1.88 5.08
CA MET A 94 1.98 1.35 3.87
C MET A 94 0.96 0.48 3.14
N VAL A 95 0.72 0.71 1.86
CA VAL A 95 -0.01 -0.25 1.02
C VAL A 95 0.92 -1.42 0.74
N ASP A 96 0.55 -2.61 1.19
CA ASP A 96 1.32 -3.82 0.93
C ASP A 96 1.06 -4.29 -0.52
N LYS A 97 -0.20 -4.55 -0.84
CA LYS A 97 -0.61 -4.98 -2.19
C LYS A 97 -2.10 -4.78 -2.45
N PHE A 98 -2.44 -4.82 -3.71
CA PHE A 98 -3.82 -5.00 -4.16
C PHE A 98 -4.07 -6.48 -4.48
N ILE A 99 -5.19 -7.01 -4.05
CA ILE A 99 -5.61 -8.40 -4.26
C ILE A 99 -6.98 -8.36 -4.97
N GLY A 100 -6.94 -8.26 -6.29
CA GLY A 100 -8.15 -7.96 -7.07
C GLY A 100 -8.69 -6.56 -6.72
N ASP A 101 -9.89 -6.52 -6.16
CA ASP A 101 -10.53 -5.30 -5.65
C ASP A 101 -10.21 -5.01 -4.17
N ALA A 102 -9.51 -5.91 -3.51
CA ALA A 102 -9.11 -5.74 -2.12
C ALA A 102 -7.80 -4.96 -1.98
N ILE A 103 -7.68 -4.22 -0.88
CA ILE A 103 -6.45 -3.54 -0.48
C ILE A 103 -5.96 -4.16 0.82
N MET A 104 -4.68 -4.53 0.85
CA MET A 104 -3.96 -4.86 2.07
C MET A 104 -3.03 -3.72 2.43
N ALA A 105 -3.18 -3.17 3.64
CA ALA A 105 -2.33 -2.10 4.15
C ALA A 105 -1.82 -2.43 5.56
N VAL A 106 -0.63 -1.93 5.90
CA VAL A 106 0.08 -2.27 7.13
C VAL A 106 0.60 -1.01 7.81
N TRP A 107 0.58 -1.00 9.16
CA TRP A 107 1.16 0.02 10.03
C TRP A 107 2.12 -0.62 11.03
N GLY A 108 3.14 0.14 11.46
CA GLY A 108 4.18 -0.34 12.37
C GLY A 108 5.46 -0.79 11.67
N VAL A 109 5.42 -0.95 10.35
CA VAL A 109 6.55 -1.36 9.50
C VAL A 109 6.56 -0.57 8.18
N PRO A 110 7.71 -0.46 7.51
CA PRO A 110 9.07 -0.91 7.85
C PRO A 110 9.69 -0.10 8.99
N VAL A 111 9.11 1.05 9.30
CA VAL A 111 9.53 1.92 10.41
C VAL A 111 8.49 1.83 11.52
N TYR A 112 8.94 1.55 12.75
CA TYR A 112 8.06 1.53 13.91
C TYR A 112 7.30 2.86 14.06
N GLN A 113 6.03 2.76 14.41
CA GLN A 113 5.16 3.90 14.61
C GLN A 113 4.38 3.73 15.91
N GLU A 114 4.55 4.68 16.81
CA GLU A 114 3.69 4.76 17.98
C GLU A 114 2.21 4.90 17.57
N SER A 115 1.32 4.21 18.27
CA SER A 115 -0.13 4.23 18.02
C SER A 115 -0.53 3.80 16.61
N HIS A 116 0.21 2.84 16.02
CA HIS A 116 -0.07 2.32 14.67
C HIS A 116 -1.51 1.77 14.53
N SER A 117 -2.06 1.13 15.57
CA SER A 117 -3.44 0.64 15.60
C SER A 117 -4.47 1.75 15.48
N PHE A 118 -4.27 2.86 16.21
CA PHE A 118 -5.16 4.02 16.12
C PHE A 118 -5.13 4.65 14.72
N LYS A 119 -3.95 4.77 14.11
CA LYS A 119 -3.80 5.29 12.76
C LYS A 119 -4.52 4.42 11.73
N ALA A 120 -4.41 3.10 11.86
CA ALA A 120 -5.11 2.15 10.99
C ALA A 120 -6.64 2.24 11.13
N ILE A 121 -7.16 2.35 12.36
CA ILE A 121 -8.60 2.53 12.61
C ILE A 121 -9.08 3.85 12.01
N ASN A 122 -8.31 4.94 12.19
CA ASN A 122 -8.66 6.24 11.62
C ASN A 122 -8.66 6.19 10.07
N ALA A 123 -7.68 5.52 9.46
CA ALA A 123 -7.67 5.28 8.03
C ALA A 123 -8.94 4.53 7.57
N GLY A 124 -9.29 3.42 8.22
CA GLY A 124 -10.50 2.66 7.90
C GLY A 124 -11.78 3.49 8.01
N TYR A 125 -11.87 4.36 9.02
CA TYR A 125 -12.99 5.29 9.17
C TYR A 125 -13.05 6.33 8.04
N GLU A 126 -11.92 6.95 7.70
CA GLU A 126 -11.84 7.92 6.59
C GLU A 126 -12.16 7.23 5.24
N MET A 127 -11.66 6.00 5.02
CA MET A 127 -11.96 5.18 3.85
C MET A 127 -13.47 4.93 3.72
N GLN A 128 -14.16 4.53 4.79
CA GLN A 128 -15.60 4.34 4.81
C GLN A 128 -16.37 5.63 4.49
N LYS A 129 -15.90 6.78 4.99
CA LYS A 129 -16.51 8.08 4.64
C LYS A 129 -16.32 8.45 3.17
N ALA A 130 -15.14 8.19 2.61
CA ALA A 130 -14.87 8.42 1.20
C ALA A 130 -15.68 7.46 0.33
N GLN A 131 -15.76 6.19 0.71
CA GLN A 131 -16.56 5.19 0.00
C GLN A 131 -18.04 5.57 -0.11
N LYS A 132 -18.64 6.13 0.92
CA LYS A 132 -20.03 6.64 0.85
C LYS A 132 -20.24 7.70 -0.23
N LYS A 133 -19.21 8.47 -0.58
CA LYS A 133 -19.31 9.44 -1.69
C LYS A 133 -19.28 8.72 -3.03
N LEU A 134 -18.40 7.72 -3.19
CA LEU A 134 -18.33 6.87 -4.38
C LEU A 134 -19.63 6.07 -4.56
N GLU A 135 -20.19 5.50 -3.49
CA GLU A 135 -21.48 4.82 -3.52
C GLU A 135 -22.59 5.73 -4.08
N LYS A 136 -22.68 6.97 -3.57
CA LYS A 136 -23.67 7.95 -4.07
C LYS A 136 -23.42 8.35 -5.52
N LYS A 137 -22.16 8.44 -5.96
CA LYS A 137 -21.80 8.73 -7.35
C LYS A 137 -22.32 7.61 -8.26
N TYR A 138 -21.91 6.37 -7.99
CA TYR A 138 -22.21 5.22 -8.83
C TYR A 138 -23.65 4.70 -8.70
N ALA A 139 -24.34 4.98 -7.59
CA ALA A 139 -25.77 4.69 -7.44
C ALA A 139 -26.64 5.43 -8.48
N LYS A 140 -26.21 6.62 -8.95
CA LYS A 140 -26.87 7.34 -10.04
C LYS A 140 -26.80 6.59 -11.38
N GLU A 141 -25.83 5.71 -11.52
CA GLU A 141 -25.63 4.83 -12.67
C GLU A 141 -26.24 3.43 -12.44
N GLY A 142 -26.98 3.23 -11.35
CA GLY A 142 -27.59 1.95 -10.98
C GLY A 142 -26.59 0.93 -10.41
N LEU A 143 -25.39 1.35 -10.06
CA LEU A 143 -24.33 0.46 -9.59
C LEU A 143 -24.22 0.49 -8.07
N LYS A 144 -24.11 -0.72 -7.44
CA LYS A 144 -23.88 -0.87 -6.02
C LYS A 144 -22.40 -1.06 -5.75
N PHE A 145 -21.78 -0.09 -5.08
CA PHE A 145 -20.31 -0.02 -4.87
C PHE A 145 -19.98 0.15 -3.38
N VAL A 146 -20.23 -0.90 -2.58
CA VAL A 146 -20.09 -0.91 -1.11
C VAL A 146 -18.81 -1.62 -0.72
N MET A 147 -18.06 -1.05 0.24
CA MET A 147 -16.81 -1.61 0.74
C MET A 147 -16.92 -2.09 2.18
N GLY A 148 -16.32 -3.25 2.49
CA GLY A 148 -16.02 -3.71 3.84
C GLY A 148 -14.60 -3.32 4.25
N VAL A 149 -14.36 -3.10 5.56
CA VAL A 149 -13.03 -2.88 6.12
C VAL A 149 -12.87 -3.75 7.36
N GLY A 150 -11.75 -4.47 7.46
CA GLY A 150 -11.32 -5.20 8.64
C GLY A 150 -9.95 -4.67 9.11
N VAL A 151 -9.76 -4.53 10.41
CA VAL A 151 -8.49 -4.11 11.03
C VAL A 151 -8.15 -5.07 12.16
N ASN A 152 -6.91 -5.53 12.20
CA ASN A 152 -6.41 -6.38 13.27
C ASN A 152 -4.99 -5.96 13.67
N THR A 153 -4.65 -6.18 14.96
CA THR A 153 -3.32 -5.86 15.52
C THR A 153 -2.76 -7.09 16.23
N GLY A 154 -1.49 -7.37 16.02
CA GLY A 154 -0.82 -8.47 16.69
C GLY A 154 0.58 -8.73 16.12
N GLU A 155 1.21 -9.79 16.61
CA GLU A 155 2.54 -10.22 16.17
C GLU A 155 2.48 -10.93 14.81
N ALA A 156 3.34 -10.51 13.89
CA ALA A 156 3.51 -11.13 12.57
C ALA A 156 5.00 -11.20 12.19
N ILE A 157 5.32 -12.05 11.24
CA ILE A 157 6.63 -12.07 10.58
C ILE A 157 6.59 -11.02 9.46
N VAL A 158 7.55 -10.12 9.49
CA VAL A 158 7.69 -9.00 8.55
C VAL A 158 9.00 -9.12 7.81
N GLY A 159 9.03 -8.88 6.52
CA GLY A 159 10.27 -8.85 5.74
C GLY A 159 10.08 -9.27 4.29
N ASN A 160 11.19 -9.54 3.63
CA ASN A 160 11.19 -10.00 2.25
C ASN A 160 10.83 -11.50 2.20
N ILE A 161 9.70 -11.79 1.59
CA ILE A 161 9.12 -13.13 1.49
C ILE A 161 8.89 -13.45 0.01
N GLY A 162 9.38 -14.60 -0.41
CA GLY A 162 9.24 -15.02 -1.81
C GLY A 162 10.35 -15.96 -2.27
N SER A 163 10.64 -15.93 -3.55
CA SER A 163 11.70 -16.71 -4.18
C SER A 163 12.91 -15.83 -4.51
N ASN A 164 14.02 -16.46 -4.90
CA ASN A 164 15.21 -15.73 -5.36
C ASN A 164 14.95 -14.85 -6.62
N LEU A 165 13.87 -15.10 -7.34
CA LEU A 165 13.50 -14.38 -8.57
C LEU A 165 12.45 -13.30 -8.33
N LYS A 166 11.63 -13.44 -7.28
CA LYS A 166 10.60 -12.46 -6.91
C LYS A 166 10.40 -12.49 -5.40
N MET A 167 10.57 -11.36 -4.77
CA MET A 167 10.33 -11.13 -3.34
C MET A 167 9.38 -9.95 -3.17
N ASP A 168 8.48 -10.08 -2.21
CA ASP A 168 7.63 -8.99 -1.75
C ASP A 168 8.01 -8.67 -0.28
N TYR A 169 8.15 -7.39 0.04
CA TYR A 169 8.24 -6.97 1.44
C TYR A 169 6.81 -6.97 2.00
N THR A 170 6.51 -7.95 2.81
CA THR A 170 5.15 -8.22 3.28
C THR A 170 5.13 -8.81 4.68
N VAL A 171 3.94 -9.16 5.16
CA VAL A 171 3.70 -9.70 6.50
C VAL A 171 2.96 -11.04 6.43
N ILE A 172 3.34 -11.97 7.32
CA ILE A 172 2.68 -13.28 7.48
C ILE A 172 2.45 -13.56 8.95
N GLY A 173 1.27 -14.06 9.29
CA GLY A 173 0.91 -14.48 10.65
C GLY A 173 -0.58 -14.77 10.77
N ASP A 174 -0.97 -15.48 11.83
CA ASP A 174 -2.38 -15.80 12.09
C ASP A 174 -3.25 -14.54 12.20
N MET A 175 -2.68 -13.45 12.74
CA MET A 175 -3.37 -12.19 12.87
C MET A 175 -3.63 -11.49 11.52
N VAL A 176 -2.96 -11.93 10.44
CA VAL A 176 -3.14 -11.39 9.08
C VAL A 176 -4.32 -12.05 8.38
N ASN A 177 -4.64 -13.31 8.73
CA ASN A 177 -5.74 -14.09 8.17
C ASN A 177 -7.05 -13.75 8.87
#